data_000065d39079904c1f8707cccff33e39
#
_entry.id   000065d39079904c1f8707cccff33e39
#
_cell.length_a   1.000
_cell.length_b   1.000
_cell.length_c   1.000
_cell.angle_alpha   90.00
_cell.angle_beta   90.00
_cell.angle_gamma   90.00
#
_symmetry.space_group_name_H-M   'P 1'
#
loop_
_entity.id
_entity.type
_entity.pdbx_description
1 polymer ?
#
loop_
_entity_poly.entity_id
_entity_poly.type
_entity_poly.pdbx_seq_one_letter_code
_entity_poly.pdbx_strand_id
1 'polypeptide(L)'
;FTVCGPGKEWQIRVKRGKKIAVGILSAAVVVLLFAVLQRLVQPKYADDILEGNFTAEYYQETTKHDVLMIGDCEVYENFDPIYLWKNYGITSYIRGNAQQLTWQSYYMLEDTLKYEKPKLVVYNVQALTHGEPQKEEYNRMTLDGMKWSKTK
;
A
#
# COMPACT_ATOMS: atom_id res chain seq x y z
N PHE A 1 5.60 -67.92 -2.13
CA PHE A 1 5.91 -66.50 -2.48
C PHE A 1 5.57 -65.64 -1.27
N THR A 2 6.60 -65.35 -0.46
CA THR A 2 6.44 -64.47 0.71
C THR A 2 6.55 -63.02 0.20
N VAL A 3 5.44 -62.28 0.16
CA VAL A 3 5.45 -60.85 -0.15
C VAL A 3 6.05 -60.12 1.04
N CYS A 4 7.29 -59.68 0.90
CA CYS A 4 7.95 -58.83 1.90
C CYS A 4 7.25 -57.49 1.97
N GLY A 5 6.48 -57.27 3.02
CA GLY A 5 5.82 -55.99 3.27
C GLY A 5 6.83 -54.85 3.47
N PRO A 6 6.45 -53.59 3.23
CA PRO A 6 7.36 -52.46 3.32
C PRO A 6 7.98 -52.37 4.70
N GLY A 7 9.31 -52.31 4.74
CA GLY A 7 10.11 -52.33 5.98
C GLY A 7 9.76 -51.19 6.93
N LYS A 8 10.04 -51.36 8.23
CA LYS A 8 9.77 -50.38 9.30
C LYS A 8 10.29 -48.95 8.97
N GLU A 9 11.41 -48.85 8.28
CA GLU A 9 12.00 -47.58 7.86
C GLU A 9 11.12 -46.81 6.85
N TRP A 10 10.51 -47.50 5.90
CA TRP A 10 9.57 -46.86 4.96
C TRP A 10 8.36 -46.32 5.67
N GLN A 11 7.79 -47.01 6.63
CA GLN A 11 6.66 -46.56 7.45
C GLN A 11 7.01 -45.35 8.29
N ILE A 12 8.21 -45.27 8.86
CA ILE A 12 8.70 -44.12 9.64
C ILE A 12 8.86 -42.92 8.71
N ARG A 13 9.43 -43.08 7.54
CA ARG A 13 9.62 -42.00 6.55
C ARG A 13 8.27 -41.43 6.07
N VAL A 14 7.29 -42.27 5.79
CA VAL A 14 5.94 -41.86 5.39
C VAL A 14 5.22 -41.12 6.52
N LYS A 15 5.32 -41.60 7.76
CA LYS A 15 4.74 -40.90 8.92
C LYS A 15 5.40 -39.55 9.18
N ARG A 16 6.72 -39.43 8.99
CA ARG A 16 7.46 -38.18 9.12
C ARG A 16 7.07 -37.20 8.01
N GLY A 17 6.95 -37.67 6.77
CA GLY A 17 6.48 -36.85 5.65
C GLY A 17 5.05 -36.29 5.86
N LYS A 18 4.15 -37.15 6.37
CA LYS A 18 2.78 -36.69 6.70
C LYS A 18 2.76 -35.63 7.80
N LYS A 19 3.57 -35.76 8.83
CA LYS A 19 3.68 -34.76 9.92
C LYS A 19 4.20 -33.41 9.39
N ILE A 20 5.22 -33.45 8.51
CA ILE A 20 5.77 -32.27 7.88
C ILE A 20 4.70 -31.59 6.98
N ALA A 21 4.02 -32.38 6.16
CA ALA A 21 2.96 -31.87 5.30
C ALA A 21 1.81 -31.21 6.09
N VAL A 22 1.39 -31.83 7.20
CA VAL A 22 0.38 -31.24 8.10
C VAL A 22 0.91 -29.95 8.74
N GLY A 23 2.19 -29.92 9.15
CA GLY A 23 2.81 -28.70 9.69
C GLY A 23 2.84 -27.55 8.68
N ILE A 24 3.20 -27.83 7.43
CA ILE A 24 3.21 -26.83 6.36
C ILE A 24 1.77 -26.32 6.08
N LEU A 25 0.81 -27.24 5.99
CA LEU A 25 -0.59 -26.90 5.75
C LEU A 25 -1.15 -26.02 6.88
N SER A 26 -0.88 -26.37 8.14
CA SER A 26 -1.34 -25.56 9.27
C SER A 26 -0.71 -24.17 9.28
N ALA A 27 0.58 -24.05 8.97
CA ALA A 27 1.25 -22.76 8.83
C ALA A 27 0.64 -21.93 7.70
N ALA A 28 0.35 -22.55 6.55
CA ALA A 28 -0.31 -21.87 5.43
C ALA A 28 -1.71 -21.36 5.81
N VAL A 29 -2.49 -22.14 6.54
CA VAL A 29 -3.81 -21.74 7.04
C VAL A 29 -3.71 -20.54 8.00
N VAL A 30 -2.73 -20.56 8.92
CA VAL A 30 -2.50 -19.45 9.85
C VAL A 30 -2.14 -18.17 9.09
N VAL A 31 -1.22 -18.26 8.13
CA VAL A 31 -0.85 -17.11 7.29
C VAL A 31 -2.05 -16.57 6.51
N LEU A 32 -2.86 -17.45 5.93
CA LEU A 32 -4.08 -17.06 5.23
C LEU A 32 -5.08 -16.35 6.16
N LEU A 33 -5.28 -16.86 7.36
CA LEU A 33 -6.15 -16.24 8.37
C LEU A 33 -5.65 -14.84 8.75
N PHE A 34 -4.34 -14.68 8.97
CA PHE A 34 -3.75 -13.37 9.23
C PHE A 34 -3.93 -12.40 8.05
N ALA A 35 -3.73 -12.87 6.83
CA ALA A 35 -3.94 -12.05 5.64
C ALA A 35 -5.41 -11.61 5.49
N VAL A 36 -6.35 -12.50 5.77
CA VAL A 36 -7.80 -12.17 5.75
C VAL A 36 -8.14 -11.18 6.86
N LEU A 37 -7.67 -11.41 8.09
CA LEU A 37 -7.90 -10.50 9.21
C LEU A 37 -7.31 -9.12 8.94
N GLN A 38 -6.08 -9.05 8.44
CA GLN A 38 -5.46 -7.79 8.06
C GLN A 38 -6.31 -7.05 7.02
N ARG A 39 -6.84 -7.76 6.02
CA ARG A 39 -7.68 -7.17 4.98
C ARG A 39 -9.05 -6.71 5.50
N LEU A 40 -9.57 -7.34 6.56
CA LEU A 40 -10.83 -6.94 7.20
C LEU A 40 -10.66 -5.71 8.10
N VAL A 41 -9.52 -5.61 8.77
CA VAL A 41 -9.23 -4.52 9.73
C VAL A 41 -8.66 -3.28 9.05
N GLN A 42 -8.03 -3.42 7.88
CA GLN A 42 -7.54 -2.27 7.12
C GLN A 42 -8.71 -1.44 6.59
N PRO A 43 -8.79 -0.15 6.94
CA PRO A 43 -9.78 0.74 6.35
C PRO A 43 -9.54 0.81 4.84
N LYS A 44 -10.54 0.39 4.07
CA LYS A 44 -10.44 0.33 2.60
C LYS A 44 -10.86 1.63 1.95
N TYR A 45 -11.69 2.36 2.64
CA TYR A 45 -12.25 3.62 2.21
C TYR A 45 -12.38 4.53 3.42
N ALA A 46 -11.98 5.75 3.26
CA ALA A 46 -12.20 6.80 4.21
C ALA A 46 -13.43 7.64 3.74
N ASP A 47 -14.55 6.95 3.45
CA ASP A 47 -15.78 7.60 2.95
C ASP A 47 -16.30 8.67 3.89
N ASP A 48 -15.95 8.58 5.18
CA ASP A 48 -16.31 9.57 6.21
C ASP A 48 -15.23 10.64 6.43
N ILE A 49 -14.11 10.57 5.72
CA ILE A 49 -13.02 11.57 5.79
C ILE A 49 -13.19 12.54 4.62
N LEU A 50 -13.21 13.84 4.95
CA LEU A 50 -13.44 14.90 3.98
C LEU A 50 -12.43 14.88 2.81
N GLU A 51 -11.20 14.51 3.09
CA GLU A 51 -10.08 14.44 2.15
C GLU A 51 -10.11 13.18 1.26
N GLY A 52 -10.94 12.20 1.61
CA GLY A 52 -10.98 10.92 0.90
C GLY A 52 -9.72 10.08 1.09
N ASN A 53 -9.59 9.03 0.30
CA ASN A 53 -8.43 8.16 0.30
C ASN A 53 -7.59 8.35 -0.97
N PHE A 54 -6.98 9.51 -1.13
CA PHE A 54 -6.16 9.85 -2.30
C PHE A 54 -5.09 8.80 -2.62
N THR A 55 -4.56 8.13 -1.61
CA THR A 55 -3.52 7.10 -1.82
C THR A 55 -4.07 5.85 -2.49
N ALA A 56 -5.23 5.35 -2.07
CA ALA A 56 -5.83 4.14 -2.65
C ALA A 56 -6.51 4.41 -3.99
N GLU A 57 -7.18 5.56 -4.13
CA GLU A 57 -7.86 5.98 -5.35
C GLU A 57 -6.90 6.17 -6.51
N TYR A 58 -5.68 6.63 -6.24
CA TYR A 58 -4.64 6.76 -7.26
C TYR A 58 -4.45 5.51 -8.12
N TYR A 59 -4.56 4.34 -7.52
CA TYR A 59 -4.38 3.08 -8.27
C TYR A 59 -5.59 2.67 -9.11
N GLN A 60 -6.68 3.41 -8.99
CA GLN A 60 -7.90 3.22 -9.81
C GLN A 60 -7.91 4.17 -11.01
N GLU A 61 -7.04 5.20 -10.98
CA GLU A 61 -6.92 6.15 -12.08
C GLU A 61 -6.47 5.46 -13.37
N THR A 62 -7.15 5.80 -14.44
CA THR A 62 -6.85 5.31 -15.79
C THR A 62 -6.08 6.33 -16.62
N THR A 63 -6.15 7.59 -16.24
CA THR A 63 -5.48 8.72 -16.89
C THR A 63 -4.06 8.89 -16.35
N LYS A 64 -3.13 9.27 -17.21
CA LYS A 64 -1.78 9.68 -16.79
C LYS A 64 -1.78 11.18 -16.49
N HIS A 65 -0.98 11.57 -15.50
CA HIS A 65 -0.97 12.93 -15.02
C HIS A 65 0.31 13.65 -15.42
N ASP A 66 0.15 14.87 -15.94
CA ASP A 66 1.27 15.74 -16.28
C ASP A 66 1.92 16.36 -15.06
N VAL A 67 1.12 16.63 -14.03
CA VAL A 67 1.55 17.25 -12.78
C VAL A 67 1.18 16.36 -11.59
N LEU A 68 2.15 16.11 -10.74
CA LEU A 68 1.95 15.43 -9.46
C LEU A 68 2.18 16.43 -8.33
N MET A 69 1.22 16.51 -7.41
CA MET A 69 1.33 17.33 -6.21
C MET A 69 1.50 16.42 -5.01
N ILE A 70 2.61 16.59 -4.28
CA ILE A 70 2.96 15.73 -3.14
C ILE A 70 3.20 16.59 -1.91
N GLY A 71 2.69 16.18 -0.77
CA GLY A 71 2.91 16.84 0.50
C GLY A 71 1.88 16.50 1.55
N ASP A 72 1.74 17.39 2.52
CA ASP A 72 0.73 17.29 3.56
C ASP A 72 -0.64 17.86 3.13
N CYS A 73 -1.48 18.25 4.07
CA CYS A 73 -2.81 18.82 3.80
C CYS A 73 -2.79 20.05 2.89
N GLU A 74 -1.73 20.83 2.91
CA GLU A 74 -1.61 22.04 2.11
C GLU A 74 -1.76 21.76 0.60
N VAL A 75 -1.39 20.56 0.11
CA VAL A 75 -1.49 20.28 -1.32
C VAL A 75 -2.94 20.07 -1.77
N TYR A 76 -3.81 19.49 -0.96
CA TYR A 76 -5.21 19.34 -1.34
C TYR A 76 -6.10 20.52 -0.91
N GLU A 77 -5.64 21.34 0.02
CA GLU A 77 -6.33 22.56 0.42
C GLU A 77 -6.09 23.71 -0.57
N ASN A 78 -4.91 23.75 -1.21
CA ASN A 78 -4.49 24.88 -2.03
C ASN A 78 -4.51 24.60 -3.55
N PHE A 79 -4.59 23.35 -3.98
CA PHE A 79 -4.63 23.01 -5.40
C PHE A 79 -5.94 22.34 -5.79
N ASP A 80 -6.48 22.74 -6.94
CA ASP A 80 -7.68 22.14 -7.54
C ASP A 80 -7.33 21.50 -8.89
N PRO A 81 -7.18 20.16 -8.95
CA PRO A 81 -6.91 19.44 -10.20
C PRO A 81 -7.97 19.67 -11.28
N ILE A 82 -9.24 19.79 -10.88
CA ILE A 82 -10.35 19.99 -11.81
C ILE A 82 -10.26 21.38 -12.44
N TYR A 83 -9.90 22.39 -11.67
CA TYR A 83 -9.70 23.75 -12.19
C TYR A 83 -8.54 23.79 -13.18
N LEU A 84 -7.43 23.14 -12.89
CA LEU A 84 -6.28 23.06 -13.79
C LEU A 84 -6.65 22.38 -15.11
N TRP A 85 -7.40 21.30 -15.05
CA TRP A 85 -7.83 20.61 -16.25
C TRP A 85 -8.83 21.42 -17.08
N LYS A 86 -9.85 22.01 -16.46
CA LYS A 86 -10.88 22.78 -17.16
C LYS A 86 -10.35 24.04 -17.84
N ASN A 87 -9.43 24.75 -17.20
CA ASN A 87 -8.96 26.05 -17.68
C ASN A 87 -7.68 25.96 -18.52
N TYR A 88 -6.85 24.95 -18.29
CA TYR A 88 -5.52 24.86 -18.90
C TYR A 88 -5.27 23.52 -19.60
N GLY A 89 -6.16 22.54 -19.49
CA GLY A 89 -5.97 21.20 -20.04
C GLY A 89 -4.87 20.41 -19.34
N ILE A 90 -4.46 20.83 -18.14
CA ILE A 90 -3.40 20.19 -17.37
C ILE A 90 -4.00 19.05 -16.53
N THR A 91 -3.56 17.82 -16.80
CA THR A 91 -3.91 16.68 -15.97
C THR A 91 -3.02 16.66 -14.73
N SER A 92 -3.61 16.57 -13.54
CA SER A 92 -2.86 16.57 -12.30
C SER A 92 -3.49 15.65 -11.26
N TYR A 93 -2.67 15.13 -10.35
CA TYR A 93 -3.11 14.31 -9.23
C TYR A 93 -2.46 14.74 -7.93
N ILE A 94 -3.19 14.60 -6.82
CA ILE A 94 -2.72 14.91 -5.47
C ILE A 94 -2.37 13.62 -4.75
N ARG A 95 -1.12 13.49 -4.37
CA ARG A 95 -0.59 12.41 -3.50
C ARG A 95 -0.20 12.98 -2.15
N GLY A 96 -1.20 13.53 -1.46
CA GLY A 96 -1.02 14.19 -0.16
C GLY A 96 -2.02 13.68 0.86
N ASN A 97 -1.60 13.63 2.11
CA ASN A 97 -2.44 13.26 3.25
C ASN A 97 -2.15 14.17 4.42
N ALA A 98 -3.09 14.27 5.37
CA ALA A 98 -2.89 15.08 6.55
C ALA A 98 -1.58 14.73 7.25
N GLN A 99 -0.76 15.75 7.52
CA GLN A 99 0.54 15.64 8.20
C GLN A 99 1.53 14.63 7.56
N GLN A 100 1.45 14.47 6.26
CA GLN A 100 2.37 13.61 5.51
C GLN A 100 3.81 14.11 5.66
N LEU A 101 4.69 13.21 6.07
CA LEU A 101 6.10 13.52 6.31
C LEU A 101 6.92 13.47 5.02
N THR A 102 8.10 14.09 5.06
CA THR A 102 9.03 14.13 3.92
C THR A 102 9.42 12.74 3.44
N TRP A 103 9.75 11.83 4.34
CA TRP A 103 10.12 10.47 3.97
C TRP A 103 8.94 9.67 3.38
N GLN A 104 7.71 9.92 3.83
CA GLN A 104 6.51 9.34 3.24
C GLN A 104 6.29 9.87 1.82
N SER A 105 6.44 11.18 1.63
CA SER A 105 6.37 11.82 0.31
C SER A 105 7.41 11.26 -0.67
N TYR A 106 8.62 11.00 -0.19
CA TYR A 106 9.66 10.35 -0.99
C TYR A 106 9.23 8.96 -1.49
N TYR A 107 8.76 8.10 -0.60
CA TYR A 107 8.31 6.76 -0.99
C TYR A 107 7.04 6.78 -1.83
N MET A 108 6.16 7.74 -1.64
CA MET A 108 4.99 7.95 -2.52
C MET A 108 5.41 8.36 -3.92
N LEU A 109 6.40 9.24 -4.05
CA LEU A 109 6.95 9.62 -5.35
C LEU A 109 7.60 8.41 -6.03
N GLU A 110 8.44 7.66 -5.32
CA GLU A 110 9.06 6.44 -5.82
C GLU A 110 8.02 5.42 -6.28
N ASP A 111 6.93 5.27 -5.54
CA ASP A 111 5.82 4.40 -5.93
C ASP A 111 5.10 4.92 -7.18
N THR A 112 4.80 6.21 -7.25
CA THR A 112 4.17 6.84 -8.43
C THR A 112 4.98 6.62 -9.71
N LEU A 113 6.30 6.77 -9.63
CA LEU A 113 7.20 6.63 -10.77
C LEU A 113 7.25 5.20 -11.37
N LYS A 114 6.68 4.21 -10.68
CA LYS A 114 6.48 2.86 -11.23
C LYS A 114 5.31 2.80 -12.21
N TYR A 115 4.34 3.68 -12.07
CA TYR A 115 3.09 3.66 -12.84
C TYR A 115 3.04 4.76 -13.90
N GLU A 116 3.62 5.92 -13.62
CA GLU A 116 3.63 7.06 -14.53
C GLU A 116 4.88 7.92 -14.39
N LYS A 117 5.08 8.83 -15.33
CA LYS A 117 6.22 9.78 -15.35
C LYS A 117 5.65 11.18 -15.50
N PRO A 118 5.26 11.86 -14.43
CA PRO A 118 4.77 13.23 -14.48
C PRO A 118 5.87 14.16 -15.04
N LYS A 119 5.45 15.20 -15.77
CA LYS A 119 6.36 16.22 -16.31
C LYS A 119 6.85 17.19 -15.24
N LEU A 120 6.01 17.36 -14.19
CA LEU A 120 6.28 18.24 -13.06
C LEU A 120 5.83 17.59 -11.76
N VAL A 121 6.67 17.72 -10.74
CA VAL A 121 6.31 17.38 -9.35
C VAL A 121 6.34 18.66 -8.53
N VAL A 122 5.21 18.99 -7.93
CA VAL A 122 5.08 20.08 -6.96
C VAL A 122 5.13 19.47 -5.57
N TYR A 123 6.13 19.85 -4.79
CA TYR A 123 6.34 19.33 -3.45
C TYR A 123 6.11 20.41 -2.39
N ASN A 124 5.24 20.12 -1.42
CA ASN A 124 5.09 21.00 -0.27
C ASN A 124 6.25 20.78 0.71
N VAL A 125 6.99 21.84 0.98
CA VAL A 125 8.18 21.80 1.84
C VAL A 125 7.89 21.97 3.33
N GLN A 126 6.63 22.23 3.71
CA GLN A 126 6.25 22.40 5.12
C GLN A 126 6.54 21.15 5.94
N ALA A 127 6.35 19.97 5.33
CA ALA A 127 6.69 18.69 5.95
C ALA A 127 8.16 18.57 6.39
N LEU A 128 9.08 19.41 5.88
CA LEU A 128 10.47 19.45 6.32
C LEU A 128 10.63 19.94 7.78
N THR A 129 9.61 20.60 8.32
CA THR A 129 9.63 21.09 9.72
C THR A 129 9.22 20.00 10.73
N HIS A 130 8.72 18.86 10.25
CA HIS A 130 8.21 17.77 11.08
C HIS A 130 9.03 16.49 10.85
N GLY A 131 9.62 15.96 11.91
CA GLY A 131 10.45 14.74 11.85
C GLY A 131 9.66 13.44 12.09
N GLU A 132 8.57 13.51 12.86
CA GLU A 132 7.78 12.37 13.28
C GLU A 132 6.27 12.62 13.13
N PRO A 133 5.45 11.57 12.90
CA PRO A 133 4.02 11.72 12.80
C PRO A 133 3.43 12.16 14.14
N GLN A 134 2.58 13.17 14.13
CA GLN A 134 1.92 13.66 15.35
C GLN A 134 0.94 12.62 15.92
N LYS A 135 0.33 11.81 15.06
CA LYS A 135 -0.60 10.74 15.41
C LYS A 135 -0.44 9.55 14.47
N GLU A 136 -0.64 8.35 15.00
CA GLU A 136 -0.60 7.12 14.22
C GLU A 136 -1.67 7.09 13.11
N GLU A 137 -2.81 7.71 13.32
CA GLU A 137 -3.88 7.81 12.32
C GLU A 137 -3.40 8.47 11.03
N TYR A 138 -2.65 9.57 11.13
CA TYR A 138 -2.10 10.27 9.95
C TYR A 138 -1.04 9.45 9.23
N ASN A 139 -0.20 8.75 9.99
CA ASN A 139 0.77 7.82 9.44
C ASN A 139 0.07 6.72 8.63
N ARG A 140 -1.01 6.17 9.17
CA ARG A 140 -1.80 5.13 8.51
C ARG A 140 -2.55 5.64 7.29
N MET A 141 -3.10 6.86 7.31
CA MET A 141 -3.76 7.47 6.15
C MET A 141 -2.85 7.48 4.93
N THR A 142 -1.57 7.78 5.11
CA THR A 142 -0.59 7.76 4.03
C THR A 142 -0.27 6.33 3.56
N LEU A 143 -0.07 5.40 4.49
CA LEU A 143 0.49 4.09 4.20
C LEU A 143 -0.56 3.02 3.86
N ASP A 144 -1.72 3.04 4.50
CA ASP A 144 -2.70 1.94 4.39
C ASP A 144 -3.29 1.84 2.98
N GLY A 145 -3.42 2.96 2.27
CA GLY A 145 -3.86 2.98 0.88
C GLY A 145 -2.82 2.47 -0.14
N MET A 146 -1.54 2.43 0.23
CA MET A 146 -0.48 1.97 -0.68
C MET A 146 -0.57 0.47 -0.96
N LYS A 147 -0.30 0.08 -2.22
CA LYS A 147 -0.11 -1.33 -2.57
C LYS A 147 1.13 -1.90 -1.90
N TRP A 148 1.07 -3.18 -1.53
CA TRP A 148 2.23 -3.88 -0.98
C TRP A 148 3.38 -3.91 -1.98
N SER A 149 4.52 -3.40 -1.58
CA SER A 149 5.75 -3.34 -2.39
C SER A 149 6.97 -3.17 -1.48
N LYS A 150 8.15 -3.09 -2.08
CA LYS A 150 9.39 -2.80 -1.31
C LYS A 150 9.45 -1.35 -0.80
N THR A 151 8.60 -0.48 -1.34
CA THR A 151 8.50 0.95 -0.95
C THR A 151 7.49 1.19 0.17
N LYS A 152 6.65 0.22 0.50
CA LYS A 152 5.75 0.21 1.63
C LYS A 152 6.39 -0.56 2.79
#